data_37622f0521d7790a5a7d52708b116da4
#
_entry.id   37622f0521d7790a5a7d52708b116da4
#
_cell.length_a   1.000
_cell.length_b   1.000
_cell.length_c   1.000
_cell.angle_alpha   90.00
_cell.angle_beta   90.00
_cell.angle_gamma   90.00
#
_symmetry.space_group_name_H-M   'P 1'
#
loop_
_entity.id
_entity.type
_entity.pdbx_description
1 polymer ?
#
loop_
_entity_poly.entity_id
_entity_poly.type
_entity_poly.pdbx_seq_one_letter_code
_entity_poly.pdbx_strand_id
1 'polypeptide(L)'
;MSEPGRTFADLRTRVLTAIVLLSGFVGLNLWAAYECRSLWFFIPLALLIVACCSLEIARAIISPSGTEALKLSNPRVIVFAVAFFLPAAWTGSQIAPNQICFSVTLVGAFLPDLAFAAILSFIALILFLIIRGRTDLERSRLLAADLFLAFPLVAIGGALLIGLLTLPNASQALLWLVLVTASNDTAAYFAGKRLGGPKLAPAISPNKTISGSTVGILVALLVGASAGALVSTSAWSFSAIILSFIVALVAQVADLMKSLLKRTHSIKDFSQILPGHGGVLDRVDAILGGGAALYVCLLIRQYQG
;
A
#
# COMPACT_ATOMS: atom_id res chain seq x y z
N MET A 1 -33.20 -14.26 -4.51
CA MET A 1 -32.80 -14.89 -5.79
C MET A 1 -31.98 -13.85 -6.57
N SER A 2 -30.67 -14.00 -6.66
CA SER A 2 -29.76 -13.10 -7.39
C SER A 2 -29.79 -13.50 -8.87
N GLU A 3 -30.09 -12.55 -9.75
CA GLU A 3 -30.14 -12.78 -11.20
C GLU A 3 -28.78 -13.26 -11.73
N PRO A 4 -28.73 -14.42 -12.41
CA PRO A 4 -27.47 -15.00 -12.90
C PRO A 4 -26.77 -14.16 -13.98
N GLY A 5 -27.43 -13.21 -14.60
CA GLY A 5 -26.85 -12.33 -15.64
C GLY A 5 -25.93 -11.22 -15.10
N ARG A 6 -26.15 -10.74 -13.87
CA ARG A 6 -25.30 -9.70 -13.24
C ARG A 6 -23.94 -10.21 -12.84
N THR A 7 -23.81 -11.47 -12.47
CA THR A 7 -22.55 -12.07 -12.03
C THR A 7 -21.54 -12.27 -13.16
N PHE A 8 -21.97 -12.61 -14.38
CA PHE A 8 -21.08 -12.82 -15.53
C PHE A 8 -20.60 -11.50 -16.16
N ALA A 9 -21.46 -10.48 -16.26
CA ALA A 9 -21.05 -9.16 -16.75
C ALA A 9 -20.04 -8.50 -15.77
N ASP A 10 -20.28 -8.62 -14.47
CA ASP A 10 -19.37 -8.13 -13.42
C ASP A 10 -18.01 -8.86 -13.44
N LEU A 11 -18.00 -10.17 -13.66
CA LEU A 11 -16.77 -10.95 -13.79
C LEU A 11 -15.97 -10.57 -15.04
N ARG A 12 -16.62 -10.39 -16.19
CA ARG A 12 -15.96 -9.93 -17.43
C ARG A 12 -15.31 -8.56 -17.24
N THR A 13 -16.02 -7.62 -16.65
CA THR A 13 -15.50 -6.27 -16.40
C THR A 13 -14.30 -6.32 -15.45
N ARG A 14 -14.35 -7.14 -14.41
CA ARG A 14 -13.22 -7.33 -13.46
C ARG A 14 -12.01 -7.95 -14.14
N VAL A 15 -12.19 -8.97 -14.95
CA VAL A 15 -11.10 -9.62 -15.68
C VAL A 15 -10.48 -8.67 -16.70
N LEU A 16 -11.28 -7.94 -17.47
CA LEU A 16 -10.78 -6.97 -18.44
C LEU A 16 -10.01 -5.81 -17.77
N THR A 17 -10.53 -5.23 -16.69
CA THR A 17 -9.82 -4.20 -15.96
C THR A 17 -8.52 -4.72 -15.34
N ALA A 18 -8.49 -5.93 -14.81
CA ALA A 18 -7.26 -6.54 -14.29
C ALA A 18 -6.22 -6.76 -15.40
N ILE A 19 -6.65 -7.25 -16.58
CA ILE A 19 -5.76 -7.44 -17.73
C ILE A 19 -5.20 -6.11 -18.21
N VAL A 20 -6.04 -5.07 -18.36
CA VAL A 20 -5.61 -3.73 -18.81
C VAL A 20 -4.64 -3.11 -17.81
N LEU A 21 -4.93 -3.18 -16.51
CA LEU A 21 -4.05 -2.65 -15.48
C LEU A 21 -2.72 -3.41 -15.43
N LEU A 22 -2.75 -4.74 -15.52
CA LEU A 22 -1.56 -5.56 -15.50
C LEU A 22 -0.71 -5.37 -16.76
N SER A 23 -1.31 -5.37 -17.95
CA SER A 23 -0.60 -5.13 -19.21
C SER A 23 -0.03 -3.72 -19.29
N GLY A 24 -0.77 -2.71 -18.83
CA GLY A 24 -0.29 -1.34 -18.69
C GLY A 24 0.90 -1.25 -17.74
N PHE A 25 0.80 -1.88 -16.57
CA PHE A 25 1.89 -1.93 -15.59
C PHE A 25 3.13 -2.65 -16.14
N VAL A 26 2.96 -3.81 -16.76
CA VAL A 26 4.08 -4.57 -17.37
C VAL A 26 4.70 -3.79 -18.53
N GLY A 27 3.87 -3.22 -19.41
CA GLY A 27 4.36 -2.40 -20.53
C GLY A 27 5.13 -1.17 -20.05
N LEU A 28 4.64 -0.48 -19.03
CA LEU A 28 5.32 0.64 -18.39
C LEU A 28 6.65 0.21 -17.75
N ASN A 29 6.69 -0.94 -17.07
CA ASN A 29 7.93 -1.45 -16.49
C ASN A 29 8.96 -1.84 -17.54
N LEU A 30 8.54 -2.48 -18.64
CA LEU A 30 9.44 -2.81 -19.76
C LEU A 30 9.97 -1.56 -20.44
N TRP A 31 9.12 -0.55 -20.67
CA TRP A 31 9.54 0.73 -21.21
C TRP A 31 10.46 1.48 -20.25
N ALA A 32 10.15 1.43 -18.96
CA ALA A 32 10.93 2.00 -17.89
C ALA A 32 12.33 1.39 -17.75
N ALA A 33 12.45 0.08 -17.97
CA ALA A 33 13.73 -0.60 -17.94
C ALA A 33 14.64 -0.20 -19.12
N TYR A 34 14.05 0.31 -20.20
CA TYR A 34 14.78 0.72 -21.39
C TYR A 34 15.32 2.16 -21.31
N GLU A 35 14.66 3.05 -20.56
CA GLU A 35 15.07 4.44 -20.41
C GLU A 35 15.13 4.84 -18.93
N CYS A 36 16.27 5.37 -18.44
CA CYS A 36 16.39 5.96 -17.09
C CYS A 36 15.39 7.11 -16.80
N ARG A 37 14.62 7.54 -17.78
CA ARG A 37 13.58 8.58 -17.68
C ARG A 37 12.25 8.11 -17.11
N SER A 38 12.07 6.82 -16.88
CA SER A 38 10.81 6.22 -16.44
C SER A 38 10.34 6.67 -15.05
N LEU A 39 11.24 7.09 -14.18
CA LEU A 39 10.93 7.60 -12.85
C LEU A 39 10.01 8.82 -12.90
N TRP A 40 10.11 9.66 -13.93
CA TRP A 40 9.25 10.82 -14.16
C TRP A 40 7.77 10.47 -14.29
N PHE A 41 7.46 9.24 -14.71
CA PHE A 41 6.11 8.77 -14.83
C PHE A 41 5.62 8.08 -13.54
N PHE A 42 6.47 7.25 -12.93
CA PHE A 42 6.08 6.48 -11.75
C PHE A 42 5.90 7.34 -10.50
N ILE A 43 6.70 8.39 -10.32
CA ILE A 43 6.58 9.29 -9.15
C ILE A 43 5.25 10.04 -9.13
N PRO A 44 4.83 10.75 -10.20
CA PRO A 44 3.52 11.39 -10.23
C PRO A 44 2.36 10.40 -10.06
N LEU A 45 2.46 9.21 -10.64
CA LEU A 45 1.46 8.16 -10.49
C LEU A 45 1.39 7.67 -9.04
N ALA A 46 2.52 7.42 -8.39
CA ALA A 46 2.57 7.02 -6.99
C ALA A 46 2.01 8.12 -6.07
N LEU A 47 2.37 9.38 -6.32
CA LEU A 47 1.81 10.52 -5.58
C LEU A 47 0.29 10.61 -5.74
N LEU A 48 -0.23 10.43 -6.96
CA LEU A 48 -1.66 10.41 -7.22
C LEU A 48 -2.35 9.26 -6.46
N ILE A 49 -1.78 8.06 -6.47
CA ILE A 49 -2.29 6.91 -5.74
C ILE A 49 -2.33 7.21 -4.24
N VAL A 50 -1.26 7.72 -3.66
CA VAL A 50 -1.19 8.06 -2.22
C VAL A 50 -2.18 9.17 -1.88
N ALA A 51 -2.35 10.17 -2.75
CA ALA A 51 -3.35 11.23 -2.56
C ALA A 51 -4.78 10.65 -2.55
N CYS A 52 -5.11 9.74 -3.49
CA CYS A 52 -6.39 9.05 -3.50
C CYS A 52 -6.61 8.23 -2.21
N CYS A 53 -5.62 7.46 -1.78
CA CYS A 53 -5.68 6.68 -0.52
C CYS A 53 -5.87 7.58 0.70
N SER A 54 -5.16 8.71 0.75
CA SER A 54 -5.28 9.71 1.82
C SER A 54 -6.68 10.31 1.89
N LEU A 55 -7.28 10.62 0.74
CA LEU A 55 -8.66 11.10 0.65
C LEU A 55 -9.68 10.04 1.06
N GLU A 56 -9.50 8.79 0.65
CA GLU A 56 -10.39 7.67 1.01
C GLU A 56 -10.41 7.44 2.52
N ILE A 57 -9.23 7.38 3.15
CA ILE A 57 -9.12 7.23 4.61
C ILE A 57 -9.72 8.44 5.33
N ALA A 58 -9.36 9.65 4.94
CA ALA A 58 -9.87 10.86 5.58
C ALA A 58 -11.42 10.90 5.55
N ARG A 59 -12.03 10.47 4.46
CA ARG A 59 -13.49 10.35 4.36
C ARG A 59 -14.05 9.26 5.25
N ALA A 60 -13.47 8.07 5.26
CA ALA A 60 -13.92 6.97 6.10
C ALA A 60 -13.91 7.35 7.58
N ILE A 61 -12.86 8.04 8.04
CA ILE A 61 -12.71 8.49 9.43
C ILE A 61 -13.70 9.60 9.80
N ILE A 62 -13.97 10.55 8.89
CA ILE A 62 -14.76 11.75 9.21
C ILE A 62 -16.26 11.54 8.97
N SER A 63 -16.63 10.80 7.93
CA SER A 63 -18.02 10.58 7.51
C SER A 63 -18.31 9.09 7.25
N PRO A 64 -18.42 8.26 8.29
CA PRO A 64 -18.57 6.81 8.15
C PRO A 64 -19.91 6.39 7.52
N SER A 65 -20.92 7.25 7.47
CA SER A 65 -22.28 6.89 7.00
C SER A 65 -22.45 6.76 5.49
N GLY A 66 -21.38 6.89 4.69
CA GLY A 66 -21.40 6.53 3.25
C GLY A 66 -22.36 7.30 2.33
N THR A 67 -23.24 8.12 2.88
CA THR A 67 -24.36 8.75 2.16
C THR A 67 -24.02 10.09 1.52
N GLU A 68 -22.90 10.69 1.87
CA GLU A 68 -22.41 11.91 1.20
C GLU A 68 -21.33 11.57 0.19
N ALA A 69 -21.77 11.29 -1.04
CA ALA A 69 -20.87 11.27 -2.18
C ALA A 69 -19.96 12.50 -2.19
N LEU A 70 -18.65 12.25 -2.19
CA LEU A 70 -17.57 13.15 -2.66
C LEU A 70 -17.64 14.64 -2.30
N LYS A 71 -18.29 15.07 -1.24
CA LYS A 71 -18.20 16.47 -0.83
C LYS A 71 -16.82 16.77 -0.22
N LEU A 72 -15.86 17.10 -1.10
CA LEU A 72 -14.59 17.76 -0.77
C LEU A 72 -14.81 19.09 0.02
N SER A 73 -16.04 19.50 0.22
CA SER A 73 -16.41 20.72 0.92
C SER A 73 -16.23 20.67 2.45
N ASN A 74 -15.97 19.47 3.03
CA ASN A 74 -15.71 19.40 4.46
C ASN A 74 -14.22 19.72 4.76
N PRO A 75 -13.89 20.85 5.36
CA PRO A 75 -12.50 21.25 5.60
C PRO A 75 -11.71 20.23 6.45
N ARG A 76 -12.41 19.47 7.29
CA ARG A 76 -11.77 18.41 8.11
C ARG A 76 -11.23 17.27 7.25
N VAL A 77 -11.97 16.85 6.21
CA VAL A 77 -11.51 15.82 5.26
C VAL A 77 -10.23 16.28 4.56
N ILE A 78 -10.19 17.55 4.15
CA ILE A 78 -9.01 18.12 3.49
C ILE A 78 -7.82 18.14 4.44
N VAL A 79 -7.97 18.58 5.69
CA VAL A 79 -6.87 18.60 6.67
C VAL A 79 -6.32 17.21 6.92
N PHE A 80 -7.18 16.21 7.11
CA PHE A 80 -6.73 14.82 7.30
C PHE A 80 -6.05 14.26 6.07
N ALA A 81 -6.65 14.45 4.89
CA ALA A 81 -6.06 13.97 3.64
C ALA A 81 -4.68 14.58 3.39
N VAL A 82 -4.53 15.89 3.63
CA VAL A 82 -3.23 16.58 3.52
C VAL A 82 -2.22 16.02 4.53
N ALA A 83 -2.61 15.80 5.79
CA ALA A 83 -1.71 15.26 6.81
C ALA A 83 -1.22 13.83 6.46
N PHE A 84 -2.09 12.99 5.87
CA PHE A 84 -1.68 11.67 5.39
C PHE A 84 -0.83 11.73 4.12
N PHE A 85 -1.06 12.71 3.26
CA PHE A 85 -0.34 12.89 2.01
C PHE A 85 1.02 13.59 2.16
N LEU A 86 1.16 14.45 3.18
CA LEU A 86 2.33 15.32 3.36
C LEU A 86 3.67 14.57 3.36
N PRO A 87 3.85 13.43 4.08
CA PRO A 87 5.10 12.68 4.04
C PRO A 87 5.48 12.22 2.63
N ALA A 88 4.49 11.74 1.87
CA ALA A 88 4.71 11.30 0.50
C ALA A 88 5.04 12.47 -0.45
N ALA A 89 4.33 13.60 -0.30
CA ALA A 89 4.59 14.81 -1.08
C ALA A 89 5.98 15.39 -0.79
N TRP A 90 6.36 15.42 0.48
CA TRP A 90 7.69 15.86 0.90
C TRP A 90 8.77 14.97 0.28
N THR A 91 8.62 13.64 0.38
CA THR A 91 9.51 12.68 -0.24
C THR A 91 9.64 12.93 -1.75
N GLY A 92 8.53 13.10 -2.45
CA GLY A 92 8.51 13.39 -3.88
C GLY A 92 9.21 14.71 -4.24
N SER A 93 9.12 15.73 -3.39
CA SER A 93 9.73 17.05 -3.64
C SER A 93 11.26 17.07 -3.54
N GLN A 94 11.85 16.12 -2.82
CA GLN A 94 13.31 16.00 -2.68
C GLN A 94 13.97 15.37 -3.91
N ILE A 95 13.18 14.86 -4.84
CA ILE A 95 13.69 14.21 -6.05
C ILE A 95 13.98 15.28 -7.11
N ALA A 96 15.24 15.69 -7.21
CA ALA A 96 15.65 16.65 -8.22
C ALA A 96 15.69 16.02 -9.62
N PRO A 97 15.31 16.77 -10.67
CA PRO A 97 15.25 16.27 -12.06
C PRO A 97 16.55 15.69 -12.62
N ASN A 98 17.67 16.19 -12.17
CA ASN A 98 19.01 15.79 -12.60
C ASN A 98 19.62 14.66 -11.76
N GLN A 99 18.95 14.22 -10.68
CA GLN A 99 19.45 13.20 -9.77
C GLN A 99 18.80 11.82 -9.98
N ILE A 100 17.97 11.66 -10.98
CA ILE A 100 17.17 10.46 -11.25
C ILE A 100 18.03 9.22 -11.59
N CYS A 101 19.30 9.39 -11.91
CA CYS A 101 20.25 8.29 -12.17
C CYS A 101 21.24 8.06 -11.02
N PHE A 102 21.05 8.58 -9.81
CA PHE A 102 22.17 8.64 -8.92
C PHE A 102 22.10 8.43 -7.43
N SER A 103 22.98 7.78 -6.92
CA SER A 103 23.88 7.69 -5.74
C SER A 103 23.29 7.54 -4.33
N VAL A 104 23.95 6.61 -3.63
CA VAL A 104 23.82 6.19 -2.21
C VAL A 104 23.80 7.36 -1.21
N THR A 105 24.42 8.48 -1.55
CA THR A 105 24.50 9.70 -0.72
C THR A 105 23.15 10.38 -0.47
N LEU A 106 22.19 10.25 -1.39
CA LEU A 106 20.84 10.80 -1.23
C LEU A 106 20.02 10.05 -0.19
N VAL A 107 20.24 8.76 -0.06
CA VAL A 107 19.47 7.90 0.85
C VAL A 107 19.71 8.27 2.31
N GLY A 108 20.93 8.59 2.68
CA GLY A 108 21.28 9.02 4.04
C GLY A 108 20.65 10.37 4.43
N ALA A 109 20.48 11.28 3.48
CA ALA A 109 19.82 12.56 3.68
C ALA A 109 18.27 12.41 3.74
N PHE A 110 17.74 11.39 3.11
CA PHE A 110 16.32 11.21 2.90
C PHE A 110 15.52 10.71 4.12
N LEU A 111 16.13 9.82 4.91
CA LEU A 111 15.48 9.27 6.11
C LEU A 111 15.20 10.32 7.19
N PRO A 112 16.14 11.26 7.52
CA PRO A 112 15.84 12.33 8.45
C PRO A 112 14.70 13.24 7.98
N ASP A 113 14.67 13.60 6.69
CA ASP A 113 13.64 14.47 6.13
C ASP A 113 12.27 13.80 6.11
N LEU A 114 12.21 12.53 5.75
CA LEU A 114 10.99 11.72 5.84
C LEU A 114 10.51 11.59 7.29
N ALA A 115 11.42 11.30 8.23
CA ALA A 115 11.09 11.21 9.64
C ALA A 115 10.56 12.55 10.15
N PHE A 116 11.16 13.66 9.77
CA PHE A 116 10.70 15.01 10.12
C PHE A 116 9.29 15.29 9.59
N ALA A 117 9.03 15.03 8.31
CA ALA A 117 7.70 15.22 7.72
C ALA A 117 6.64 14.31 8.35
N ALA A 118 7.00 13.05 8.64
CA ALA A 118 6.12 12.11 9.33
C ALA A 118 5.82 12.55 10.78
N ILE A 119 6.83 13.02 11.51
CA ILE A 119 6.67 13.52 12.88
C ILE A 119 5.78 14.76 12.89
N LEU A 120 6.00 15.73 12.01
CA LEU A 120 5.16 16.93 11.91
C LEU A 120 3.71 16.57 11.61
N SER A 121 3.48 15.67 10.65
CA SER A 121 2.13 15.21 10.31
C SER A 121 1.46 14.50 11.49
N PHE A 122 2.21 13.65 12.19
CA PHE A 122 1.71 12.94 13.37
C PHE A 122 1.39 13.89 14.53
N ILE A 123 2.25 14.89 14.79
CA ILE A 123 1.98 15.94 15.79
C ILE A 123 0.72 16.72 15.43
N ALA A 124 0.55 17.11 14.16
CA ALA A 124 -0.66 17.83 13.72
C ALA A 124 -1.92 16.99 13.96
N LEU A 125 -1.87 15.69 13.68
CA LEU A 125 -2.99 14.78 13.95
C LEU A 125 -3.26 14.60 15.46
N ILE A 126 -2.23 14.52 16.29
CA ILE A 126 -2.37 14.47 17.76
C ILE A 126 -2.98 15.76 18.29
N LEU A 127 -2.51 16.93 17.85
CA LEU A 127 -3.08 18.21 18.25
C LEU A 127 -4.56 18.30 17.85
N PHE A 128 -4.90 17.83 16.66
CA PHE A 128 -6.31 17.76 16.25
C PHE A 128 -7.13 16.84 17.17
N LEU A 129 -6.59 15.66 17.56
CA LEU A 129 -7.25 14.77 18.53
C LEU A 129 -7.44 15.42 19.89
N ILE A 130 -6.44 16.15 20.41
CA ILE A 130 -6.52 16.83 21.70
C ILE A 130 -7.61 17.92 21.67
N ILE A 131 -7.66 18.72 20.60
CA ILE A 131 -8.68 19.75 20.41
C ILE A 131 -10.07 19.11 20.34
N ARG A 132 -10.19 18.00 19.63
CA ARG A 132 -11.45 17.27 19.48
C ARG A 132 -11.89 16.58 20.77
N GLY A 133 -10.94 16.00 21.54
CA GLY A 133 -11.18 15.32 22.81
C GLY A 133 -11.81 16.21 23.89
N ARG A 134 -11.69 17.53 23.76
CA ARG A 134 -12.39 18.48 24.66
C ARG A 134 -13.92 18.44 24.52
N THR A 135 -14.43 17.95 23.40
CA THR A 135 -15.87 17.94 23.10
C THR A 135 -16.48 16.54 23.10
N ASP A 136 -15.70 15.49 22.78
CA ASP A 136 -16.20 14.11 22.65
C ASP A 136 -15.05 13.12 22.80
N LEU A 137 -14.93 12.52 23.99
CA LEU A 137 -13.86 11.58 24.32
C LEU A 137 -13.98 10.24 23.58
N GLU A 138 -15.19 9.69 23.47
CA GLU A 138 -15.41 8.40 22.80
C GLU A 138 -15.04 8.46 21.31
N ARG A 139 -15.48 9.53 20.65
CA ARG A 139 -15.12 9.75 19.25
C ARG A 139 -13.62 9.98 19.07
N SER A 140 -12.96 10.60 20.04
CA SER A 140 -11.52 10.82 20.01
C SER A 140 -10.72 9.53 20.18
N ARG A 141 -11.21 8.58 20.98
CA ARG A 141 -10.61 7.24 21.11
C ARG A 141 -10.67 6.47 19.80
N LEU A 142 -11.83 6.47 19.12
CA LEU A 142 -11.98 5.83 17.81
C LEU A 142 -11.04 6.46 16.78
N LEU A 143 -10.98 7.78 16.74
CA LEU A 143 -10.06 8.51 15.85
C LEU A 143 -8.60 8.18 16.14
N ALA A 144 -8.20 8.03 17.40
CA ALA A 144 -6.83 7.66 17.76
C ALA A 144 -6.49 6.24 17.25
N ALA A 145 -7.42 5.28 17.40
CA ALA A 145 -7.24 3.93 16.87
C ALA A 145 -7.12 3.92 15.33
N ASP A 146 -7.98 4.70 14.66
CA ASP A 146 -7.94 4.84 13.19
C ASP A 146 -6.63 5.44 12.71
N LEU A 147 -6.14 6.48 13.39
CA LEU A 147 -4.87 7.11 13.06
C LEU A 147 -3.69 6.16 13.27
N PHE A 148 -3.71 5.37 14.35
CA PHE A 148 -2.68 4.37 14.61
C PHE A 148 -2.59 3.31 13.51
N LEU A 149 -3.70 2.96 12.88
CA LEU A 149 -3.75 2.00 11.78
C LEU A 149 -3.46 2.66 10.41
N ALA A 150 -4.09 3.79 10.16
CA ALA A 150 -4.05 4.45 8.85
C ALA A 150 -2.74 5.16 8.57
N PHE A 151 -2.14 5.80 9.59
CA PHE A 151 -0.93 6.60 9.41
C PHE A 151 0.29 5.76 8.96
N PRO A 152 0.63 4.63 9.60
CA PRO A 152 1.70 3.77 9.10
C PRO A 152 1.43 3.24 7.70
N LEU A 153 0.18 2.86 7.40
CA LEU A 153 -0.17 2.25 6.14
C LEU A 153 -0.08 3.25 4.97
N VAL A 154 -0.68 4.43 5.10
CA VAL A 154 -0.81 5.37 3.97
C VAL A 154 0.26 6.45 3.99
N ALA A 155 0.48 7.11 5.13
CA ALA A 155 1.44 8.22 5.19
C ALA A 155 2.88 7.70 5.11
N ILE A 156 3.27 6.77 5.99
CA ILE A 156 4.62 6.20 6.00
C ILE A 156 4.79 5.25 4.83
N GLY A 157 3.83 4.33 4.61
CA GLY A 157 3.88 3.36 3.51
C GLY A 157 3.96 4.04 2.15
N GLY A 158 3.18 5.09 1.92
CA GLY A 158 3.21 5.89 0.70
C GLY A 158 4.54 6.61 0.50
N ALA A 159 5.08 7.24 1.53
CA ALA A 159 6.36 7.92 1.47
C ALA A 159 7.52 6.95 1.19
N LEU A 160 7.56 5.80 1.85
CA LEU A 160 8.57 4.78 1.62
C LEU A 160 8.44 4.12 0.24
N LEU A 161 7.22 3.96 -0.27
CA LEU A 161 7.00 3.49 -1.64
C LEU A 161 7.56 4.50 -2.66
N ILE A 162 7.39 5.81 -2.45
CA ILE A 162 8.01 6.83 -3.29
C ILE A 162 9.53 6.78 -3.14
N GLY A 163 10.04 6.59 -1.93
CA GLY A 163 11.46 6.36 -1.68
C GLY A 163 12.01 5.16 -2.48
N LEU A 164 11.26 4.06 -2.59
CA LEU A 164 11.64 2.91 -3.41
C LEU A 164 11.87 3.29 -4.88
N LEU A 165 11.11 4.26 -5.39
CA LEU A 165 11.24 4.74 -6.78
C LEU A 165 12.52 5.55 -7.03
N THR A 166 13.22 5.96 -5.98
CA THR A 166 14.51 6.68 -6.10
C THR A 166 15.71 5.74 -6.17
N LEU A 167 15.52 4.45 -5.88
CA LEU A 167 16.61 3.48 -5.90
C LEU A 167 17.03 3.11 -7.33
N PRO A 168 18.31 2.74 -7.55
CA PRO A 168 18.72 2.09 -8.78
C PRO A 168 17.84 0.88 -9.07
N ASN A 169 17.43 0.69 -10.32
CA ASN A 169 16.56 -0.41 -10.74
C ASN A 169 15.15 -0.41 -10.06
N ALA A 170 14.61 0.76 -9.73
CA ALA A 170 13.30 0.92 -9.09
C ALA A 170 12.18 0.18 -9.85
N SER A 171 12.18 0.20 -11.19
CA SER A 171 11.20 -0.54 -12.01
C SER A 171 11.26 -2.04 -11.78
N GLN A 172 12.46 -2.60 -11.66
CA GLN A 172 12.66 -4.02 -11.37
C GLN A 172 12.21 -4.36 -9.94
N ALA A 173 12.52 -3.48 -8.97
CA ALA A 173 12.07 -3.62 -7.59
C ALA A 173 10.53 -3.57 -7.47
N LEU A 174 9.87 -2.67 -8.23
CA LEU A 174 8.42 -2.62 -8.31
C LEU A 174 7.83 -3.89 -8.95
N LEU A 175 8.41 -4.37 -10.02
CA LEU A 175 7.98 -5.62 -10.65
C LEU A 175 8.09 -6.79 -9.67
N TRP A 176 9.22 -6.90 -8.98
CA TRP A 176 9.44 -7.91 -7.96
C TRP A 176 8.40 -7.80 -6.82
N LEU A 177 8.14 -6.60 -6.33
CA LEU A 177 7.15 -6.33 -5.29
C LEU A 177 5.76 -6.81 -5.70
N VAL A 178 5.32 -6.48 -6.92
CA VAL A 178 4.02 -6.91 -7.45
C VAL A 178 3.97 -8.43 -7.61
N LEU A 179 5.03 -9.06 -8.10
CA LEU A 179 5.10 -10.53 -8.22
C LEU A 179 4.95 -11.22 -6.85
N VAL A 180 5.66 -10.73 -5.83
CA VAL A 180 5.60 -11.29 -4.46
C VAL A 180 4.22 -11.07 -3.84
N THR A 181 3.69 -9.85 -3.88
CA THR A 181 2.41 -9.54 -3.25
C THR A 181 1.24 -10.21 -3.96
N ALA A 182 1.19 -10.18 -5.29
CA ALA A 182 0.12 -10.81 -6.06
C ALA A 182 0.12 -12.34 -5.94
N SER A 183 1.31 -12.96 -5.94
CA SER A 183 1.44 -14.41 -5.72
C SER A 183 1.00 -14.81 -4.31
N ASN A 184 1.38 -14.03 -3.29
CA ASN A 184 0.95 -14.22 -1.91
C ASN A 184 -0.58 -14.22 -1.80
N ASP A 185 -1.24 -13.18 -2.31
CA ASP A 185 -2.69 -13.02 -2.19
C ASP A 185 -3.46 -14.06 -2.99
N THR A 186 -2.99 -14.36 -4.20
CA THR A 186 -3.59 -15.38 -5.07
C THR A 186 -3.50 -16.77 -4.43
N ALA A 187 -2.32 -17.15 -3.98
CA ALA A 187 -2.11 -18.45 -3.33
C ALA A 187 -2.87 -18.56 -2.01
N ALA A 188 -2.88 -17.49 -1.19
CA ALA A 188 -3.62 -17.43 0.05
C ALA A 188 -5.14 -17.63 -0.18
N TYR A 189 -5.70 -16.98 -1.22
CA TYR A 189 -7.09 -17.13 -1.57
C TYR A 189 -7.45 -18.57 -1.98
N PHE A 190 -6.70 -19.16 -2.93
CA PHE A 190 -7.00 -20.50 -3.41
C PHE A 190 -6.76 -21.58 -2.35
N ALA A 191 -5.66 -21.48 -1.60
CA ALA A 191 -5.37 -22.42 -0.52
C ALA A 191 -6.39 -22.30 0.62
N GLY A 192 -6.73 -21.07 1.03
CA GLY A 192 -7.74 -20.84 2.05
C GLY A 192 -9.12 -21.39 1.69
N LYS A 193 -9.50 -21.29 0.40
CA LYS A 193 -10.76 -21.83 -0.10
C LYS A 193 -10.74 -23.36 -0.20
N ARG A 194 -9.61 -23.95 -0.58
CA ARG A 194 -9.50 -25.39 -0.83
C ARG A 194 -9.19 -26.18 0.44
N LEU A 195 -8.27 -25.71 1.26
CA LEU A 195 -7.83 -26.37 2.49
C LEU A 195 -8.72 -26.03 3.68
N GLY A 196 -9.31 -24.83 3.70
CA GLY A 196 -10.11 -24.35 4.82
C GLY A 196 -9.29 -24.23 6.10
N GLY A 197 -9.87 -24.61 7.24
CA GLY A 197 -9.21 -24.62 8.54
C GLY A 197 -9.52 -23.39 9.40
N PRO A 198 -8.76 -23.19 10.50
CA PRO A 198 -8.98 -22.10 11.44
C PRO A 198 -8.90 -20.74 10.77
N LYS A 199 -9.76 -19.82 11.19
CA LYS A 199 -9.75 -18.45 10.67
C LYS A 199 -8.58 -17.65 11.25
N LEU A 200 -7.94 -16.83 10.42
CA LEU A 200 -6.81 -16.01 10.84
C LEU A 200 -7.26 -14.86 11.76
N ALA A 201 -8.31 -14.16 11.39
CA ALA A 201 -8.86 -13.04 12.15
C ALA A 201 -10.39 -12.95 11.93
N PRO A 202 -11.21 -13.77 12.63
CA PRO A 202 -12.65 -13.91 12.36
C PRO A 202 -13.42 -12.60 12.40
N ALA A 203 -13.12 -11.73 13.38
CA ALA A 203 -13.79 -10.45 13.56
C ALA A 203 -13.42 -9.40 12.49
N ILE A 204 -12.23 -9.50 11.92
CA ILE A 204 -11.68 -8.51 10.98
C ILE A 204 -11.95 -8.96 9.53
N SER A 205 -11.54 -10.18 9.22
CA SER A 205 -11.64 -10.80 7.90
C SER A 205 -12.11 -12.25 8.00
N PRO A 206 -13.43 -12.51 7.96
CA PRO A 206 -13.99 -13.83 8.20
C PRO A 206 -13.62 -14.87 7.13
N ASN A 207 -13.14 -14.45 5.98
CA ASN A 207 -12.77 -15.35 4.89
C ASN A 207 -11.32 -15.81 4.93
N LYS A 208 -10.42 -15.09 5.63
CA LYS A 208 -9.01 -15.46 5.74
C LYS A 208 -8.79 -16.63 6.67
N THR A 209 -7.98 -17.61 6.24
CA THR A 209 -7.61 -18.81 7.01
C THR A 209 -6.11 -18.82 7.29
N ILE A 210 -5.72 -19.49 8.38
CA ILE A 210 -4.30 -19.68 8.71
C ILE A 210 -3.60 -20.49 7.62
N SER A 211 -4.23 -21.56 7.12
CA SER A 211 -3.72 -22.38 6.02
C SER A 211 -3.48 -21.56 4.75
N GLY A 212 -4.45 -20.69 4.39
CA GLY A 212 -4.30 -19.77 3.26
C GLY A 212 -3.13 -18.82 3.43
N SER A 213 -3.03 -18.17 4.60
CA SER A 213 -1.94 -17.24 4.92
C SER A 213 -0.56 -17.93 4.81
N THR A 214 -0.41 -19.11 5.38
CA THR A 214 0.85 -19.87 5.34
C THR A 214 1.23 -20.26 3.92
N VAL A 215 0.30 -20.81 3.14
CA VAL A 215 0.57 -21.20 1.73
C VAL A 215 0.87 -19.95 0.89
N GLY A 216 0.18 -18.82 1.15
CA GLY A 216 0.47 -17.54 0.50
C GLY A 216 1.92 -17.13 0.69
N ILE A 217 2.41 -17.13 1.93
CA ILE A 217 3.81 -16.81 2.26
C ILE A 217 4.75 -17.79 1.56
N LEU A 218 4.49 -19.09 1.61
CA LEU A 218 5.36 -20.08 0.97
C LEU A 218 5.49 -19.88 -0.54
N VAL A 219 4.38 -19.60 -1.23
CA VAL A 219 4.41 -19.30 -2.67
C VAL A 219 5.13 -17.97 -2.95
N ALA A 220 4.92 -16.97 -2.13
CA ALA A 220 5.64 -15.70 -2.23
C ALA A 220 7.15 -15.86 -2.05
N LEU A 221 7.59 -16.73 -1.13
CA LEU A 221 9.00 -17.11 -0.98
C LEU A 221 9.58 -17.73 -2.25
N LEU A 222 8.86 -18.67 -2.84
CA LEU A 222 9.29 -19.35 -4.07
C LEU A 222 9.41 -18.34 -5.23
N VAL A 223 8.38 -17.53 -5.44
CA VAL A 223 8.35 -16.53 -6.51
C VAL A 223 9.42 -15.45 -6.30
N GLY A 224 9.50 -14.87 -5.10
CA GLY A 224 10.43 -13.81 -4.81
C GLY A 224 11.89 -14.27 -4.80
N ALA A 225 12.17 -15.49 -4.32
CA ALA A 225 13.52 -16.05 -4.37
C ALA A 225 13.95 -16.36 -5.82
N SER A 226 13.07 -16.91 -6.65
CA SER A 226 13.38 -17.16 -8.07
C SER A 226 13.62 -15.86 -8.85
N ALA A 227 12.90 -14.80 -8.54
CA ALA A 227 13.02 -13.47 -9.14
C ALA A 227 14.04 -12.56 -8.42
N GLY A 228 14.88 -13.08 -7.54
CA GLY A 228 15.81 -12.31 -6.71
C GLY A 228 16.74 -11.36 -7.48
N ALA A 229 17.08 -11.70 -8.72
CA ALA A 229 17.90 -10.86 -9.60
C ALA A 229 17.27 -9.47 -9.84
N LEU A 230 15.94 -9.33 -9.78
CA LEU A 230 15.24 -8.06 -9.96
C LEU A 230 15.51 -7.06 -8.81
N VAL A 231 15.91 -7.53 -7.64
CA VAL A 231 16.21 -6.71 -6.46
C VAL A 231 17.70 -6.75 -6.10
N SER A 232 18.56 -6.92 -7.10
CA SER A 232 20.01 -6.97 -6.95
C SER A 232 20.49 -8.07 -6.00
N THR A 233 19.76 -9.18 -5.94
CA THR A 233 20.17 -10.40 -5.23
C THR A 233 20.39 -11.52 -6.25
N SER A 234 21.15 -12.54 -5.87
CA SER A 234 21.15 -13.76 -6.68
C SER A 234 19.83 -14.52 -6.45
N ALA A 235 19.32 -15.19 -7.51
CA ALA A 235 18.19 -16.07 -7.37
C ALA A 235 18.49 -17.14 -6.32
N TRP A 236 17.46 -17.49 -5.52
CA TRP A 236 17.56 -18.49 -4.44
C TRP A 236 18.61 -18.19 -3.36
N SER A 237 19.09 -16.96 -3.29
CA SER A 237 19.98 -16.55 -2.18
C SER A 237 19.20 -16.47 -0.87
N PHE A 238 19.90 -16.65 0.25
CA PHE A 238 19.31 -16.49 1.58
C PHE A 238 18.71 -15.09 1.78
N SER A 239 19.37 -14.07 1.25
CA SER A 239 18.84 -12.71 1.29
C SER A 239 17.54 -12.53 0.49
N ALA A 240 17.42 -13.16 -0.69
CA ALA A 240 16.18 -13.12 -1.47
C ALA A 240 15.02 -13.82 -0.75
N ILE A 241 15.29 -14.94 -0.07
CA ILE A 241 14.29 -15.66 0.71
C ILE A 241 13.81 -14.80 1.90
N ILE A 242 14.72 -14.23 2.68
CA ILE A 242 14.37 -13.36 3.83
C ILE A 242 13.59 -12.16 3.36
N LEU A 243 14.01 -11.50 2.29
CA LEU A 243 13.34 -10.33 1.74
C LEU A 243 11.91 -10.67 1.31
N SER A 244 11.72 -11.79 0.61
CA SER A 244 10.39 -12.28 0.21
C SER A 244 9.49 -12.55 1.41
N PHE A 245 10.04 -13.16 2.46
CA PHE A 245 9.31 -13.43 3.70
C PHE A 245 8.81 -12.14 4.36
N ILE A 246 9.72 -11.18 4.57
CA ILE A 246 9.38 -9.90 5.22
C ILE A 246 8.30 -9.17 4.42
N VAL A 247 8.49 -9.04 3.11
CA VAL A 247 7.55 -8.33 2.24
C VAL A 247 6.17 -9.01 2.22
N ALA A 248 6.12 -10.34 2.09
CA ALA A 248 4.86 -11.08 2.10
C ALA A 248 4.13 -10.97 3.44
N LEU A 249 4.87 -11.05 4.55
CA LEU A 249 4.30 -10.92 5.90
C LEU A 249 3.72 -9.51 6.12
N VAL A 250 4.49 -8.46 5.80
CA VAL A 250 4.05 -7.07 5.97
C VAL A 250 2.87 -6.76 5.05
N ALA A 251 2.84 -7.27 3.82
CA ALA A 251 1.70 -7.13 2.92
C ALA A 251 0.42 -7.75 3.51
N GLN A 252 0.50 -8.93 4.14
CA GLN A 252 -0.65 -9.55 4.81
C GLN A 252 -1.11 -8.74 6.03
N VAL A 253 -0.19 -8.18 6.80
CA VAL A 253 -0.50 -7.30 7.94
C VAL A 253 -1.20 -6.03 7.44
N ALA A 254 -0.70 -5.41 6.37
CA ALA A 254 -1.30 -4.23 5.75
C ALA A 254 -2.77 -4.47 5.33
N ASP A 255 -3.06 -5.62 4.70
CA ASP A 255 -4.43 -5.99 4.34
C ASP A 255 -5.33 -6.26 5.57
N LEU A 256 -4.77 -6.78 6.67
CA LEU A 256 -5.51 -6.90 7.92
C LEU A 256 -5.78 -5.52 8.56
N MET A 257 -4.80 -4.60 8.57
CA MET A 257 -4.96 -3.24 9.06
C MET A 257 -6.06 -2.50 8.29
N LYS A 258 -6.03 -2.56 6.96
CA LYS A 258 -7.09 -2.02 6.09
C LYS A 258 -8.45 -2.64 6.40
N SER A 259 -8.50 -3.97 6.58
CA SER A 259 -9.74 -4.68 6.89
C SER A 259 -10.28 -4.26 8.26
N LEU A 260 -9.43 -4.07 9.25
CA LEU A 260 -9.81 -3.58 10.58
C LEU A 260 -10.42 -2.17 10.49
N LEU A 261 -9.76 -1.23 9.80
CA LEU A 261 -10.29 0.12 9.54
C LEU A 261 -11.68 0.10 8.90
N LYS A 262 -11.93 -0.82 7.98
CA LYS A 262 -13.28 -0.96 7.39
C LYS A 262 -14.32 -1.45 8.40
N ARG A 263 -13.94 -2.35 9.31
CA ARG A 263 -14.86 -2.86 10.34
C ARG A 263 -15.18 -1.83 11.41
N THR A 264 -14.19 -1.02 11.84
CA THR A 264 -14.45 0.06 12.81
C THR A 264 -15.48 1.07 12.31
N HIS A 265 -15.52 1.31 10.99
CA HIS A 265 -16.47 2.22 10.37
C HIS A 265 -17.69 1.54 9.74
N SER A 266 -17.86 0.21 9.91
CA SER A 266 -18.97 -0.56 9.32
C SER A 266 -19.10 -0.40 7.80
N ILE A 267 -17.99 -0.14 7.10
CA ILE A 267 -17.92 -0.03 5.64
C ILE A 267 -17.36 -1.31 5.04
N LYS A 268 -17.75 -1.59 3.78
CA LYS A 268 -17.21 -2.70 3.00
C LYS A 268 -16.04 -2.28 2.13
N ASP A 269 -16.14 -1.16 1.47
CA ASP A 269 -15.15 -0.58 0.57
C ASP A 269 -14.94 0.89 0.96
N PHE A 270 -13.72 1.42 0.81
CA PHE A 270 -13.43 2.83 1.14
C PHE A 270 -14.08 3.81 0.18
N SER A 271 -14.25 3.40 -1.07
CA SER A 271 -14.91 4.18 -2.11
C SER A 271 -15.38 3.28 -3.25
N GLN A 272 -15.99 3.88 -4.27
CA GLN A 272 -16.37 3.21 -5.52
C GLN A 272 -15.69 3.89 -6.73
N ILE A 273 -14.50 4.47 -6.52
CA ILE A 273 -13.74 5.16 -7.58
C ILE A 273 -13.39 4.19 -8.71
N LEU A 274 -13.06 2.94 -8.39
CA LEU A 274 -12.78 1.91 -9.37
C LEU A 274 -14.04 1.06 -9.60
N PRO A 275 -14.75 1.21 -10.75
CA PRO A 275 -15.97 0.48 -11.02
C PRO A 275 -15.77 -1.04 -10.88
N GLY A 276 -16.59 -1.69 -10.03
CA GLY A 276 -16.51 -3.12 -9.75
C GLY A 276 -15.32 -3.56 -8.87
N HIS A 277 -14.41 -2.64 -8.50
CA HIS A 277 -13.19 -2.95 -7.73
C HIS A 277 -13.09 -2.24 -6.38
N GLY A 278 -14.01 -1.31 -6.05
CA GLY A 278 -14.00 -0.57 -4.79
C GLY A 278 -13.03 0.63 -4.79
N GLY A 279 -12.40 0.89 -3.67
CA GLY A 279 -11.46 1.98 -3.51
C GLY A 279 -10.05 1.71 -4.06
N VAL A 280 -9.28 2.77 -4.23
CA VAL A 280 -7.85 2.69 -4.61
C VAL A 280 -7.07 2.01 -3.50
N LEU A 281 -7.29 2.39 -2.24
CA LEU A 281 -6.64 1.77 -1.09
C LEU A 281 -6.96 0.27 -0.98
N ASP A 282 -8.15 -0.15 -1.39
CA ASP A 282 -8.55 -1.56 -1.40
C ASP A 282 -7.67 -2.42 -2.33
N ARG A 283 -6.93 -1.80 -3.25
CA ARG A 283 -6.08 -2.46 -4.25
C ARG A 283 -4.59 -2.33 -4.02
N VAL A 284 -4.16 -1.28 -3.34
CA VAL A 284 -2.73 -0.95 -3.21
C VAL A 284 -2.17 -1.15 -1.80
N ASP A 285 -2.99 -1.56 -0.84
CA ASP A 285 -2.59 -1.77 0.56
C ASP A 285 -1.39 -2.73 0.71
N ALA A 286 -1.42 -3.87 0.01
CA ALA A 286 -0.31 -4.81 -0.01
C ALA A 286 0.95 -4.21 -0.64
N ILE A 287 0.80 -3.35 -1.66
CA ILE A 287 1.90 -2.65 -2.32
C ILE A 287 2.46 -1.56 -1.39
N LEU A 288 1.58 -0.81 -0.69
CA LEU A 288 2.02 0.21 0.28
C LEU A 288 2.82 -0.42 1.42
N GLY A 289 2.26 -1.45 2.06
CA GLY A 289 2.94 -2.12 3.16
C GLY A 289 4.19 -2.89 2.71
N GLY A 290 4.05 -3.72 1.69
CA GLY A 290 5.16 -4.52 1.14
C GLY A 290 6.26 -3.65 0.53
N GLY A 291 5.89 -2.55 -0.15
CA GLY A 291 6.84 -1.59 -0.72
C GLY A 291 7.64 -0.84 0.34
N ALA A 292 7.00 -0.46 1.44
CA ALA A 292 7.68 0.12 2.60
C ALA A 292 8.72 -0.85 3.19
N ALA A 293 8.33 -2.11 3.39
CA ALA A 293 9.23 -3.15 3.89
C ALA A 293 10.40 -3.41 2.92
N LEU A 294 10.11 -3.51 1.62
CA LEU A 294 11.12 -3.69 0.59
C LEU A 294 12.15 -2.56 0.61
N TYR A 295 11.68 -1.30 0.62
CA TYR A 295 12.56 -0.14 0.64
C TYR A 295 13.49 -0.14 1.84
N VAL A 296 12.95 -0.33 3.05
CA VAL A 296 13.75 -0.38 4.29
C VAL A 296 14.78 -1.50 4.24
N CYS A 297 14.41 -2.69 3.79
CA CYS A 297 15.35 -3.81 3.68
C CYS A 297 16.47 -3.55 2.67
N LEU A 298 16.14 -2.95 1.51
CA LEU A 298 17.14 -2.59 0.51
C LEU A 298 18.10 -1.52 1.01
N LEU A 299 17.59 -0.53 1.78
CA LEU A 299 18.42 0.47 2.45
C LEU A 299 19.40 -0.16 3.43
N ILE A 300 18.91 -1.00 4.35
CA ILE A 300 19.75 -1.67 5.35
C ILE A 300 20.87 -2.45 4.66
N ARG A 301 20.54 -3.15 3.59
CA ARG A 301 21.52 -3.90 2.81
C ARG A 301 22.57 -3.01 2.16
N GLN A 302 22.18 -1.84 1.67
CA GLN A 302 23.08 -0.89 1.03
C GLN A 302 24.06 -0.25 2.03
N TYR A 303 23.67 -0.13 3.31
CA TYR A 303 24.55 0.37 4.38
C TYR A 303 25.54 -0.69 4.91
N GLN A 304 25.30 -1.99 4.65
CA GLN A 304 26.15 -3.08 5.11
C GLN A 304 27.19 -3.52 4.09
N GLY A 305 27.10 -3.10 2.85
CA GLY A 305 28.01 -3.42 1.74
C GLY A 305 28.81 -2.23 1.29
#